data_5025151266d22fd5e91c81eb6b4858c2
#
_entry.id   5025151266d22fd5e91c81eb6b4858c2
#
_cell.length_a   1.000
_cell.length_b   1.000
_cell.length_c   1.000
_cell.angle_alpha   90.00
_cell.angle_beta   90.00
_cell.angle_gamma   90.00
#
_symmetry.space_group_name_H-M   'P 1'
#
loop_
_entity.id
_entity.type
_entity.pdbx_description
1 polymer ?
#
loop_
_entity_poly.entity_id
_entity_poly.type
_entity_poly.pdbx_seq_one_letter_code
_entity_poly.pdbx_strand_id
1 'polypeptide(L)'
;VNALVTGRGRTGSARIVFVVACVTLLLAGCSSSSATVVNGRATSMLFNPDRVGGLPVTEGPSGPRANAPEPEGTVEDTDNGPMDRLALVSVNDIQEYWADNYANYLPGQFEPVDTLVSYDSDDPSSPPLCGSETYQSPNAAFCFNLNTMIWDRGAFLPVAAEYFGDMGVVGVIAHEYGHALQWMAGLADLDTPGLVREQQADCFAGVYLHWVAAGDSPRFTLSTGDGLNHVLAGVIYIRDRLEGGPSEDPHGSALDRVSAFQLGFTGGADQCAAIDMDEITRRQGDLPEHVTSGYDTTALDSPIDDDTLSKLMEVLDNTFKPAEAPKLTTD
;
A
#
# COMPACT_ATOMS: atom_id res chain seq x y z
N VAL A 1 17.86 -21.11 83.37
CA VAL A 1 16.49 -21.42 83.75
C VAL A 1 15.59 -21.28 82.55
N ASN A 2 14.96 -22.34 82.20
CA ASN A 2 14.06 -22.66 81.10
C ASN A 2 13.01 -21.63 80.71
N ALA A 3 12.65 -21.61 79.47
CA ALA A 3 11.28 -21.88 78.97
C ALA A 3 11.26 -22.04 77.43
N LEU A 4 10.92 -23.25 77.02
CA LEU A 4 10.39 -23.56 75.67
C LEU A 4 9.00 -22.88 75.48
N VAL A 5 8.79 -22.30 74.30
CA VAL A 5 7.43 -22.07 73.78
C VAL A 5 7.35 -22.56 72.37
N THR A 6 6.63 -23.64 72.18
CA THR A 6 6.22 -24.24 70.92
C THR A 6 5.17 -23.39 70.24
N GLY A 7 5.43 -22.86 69.06
CA GLY A 7 4.45 -22.23 68.18
C GLY A 7 4.14 -23.14 66.99
N ARG A 8 2.97 -23.74 67.02
CA ARG A 8 2.39 -24.60 65.96
C ARG A 8 2.02 -23.80 64.70
N GLY A 9 2.39 -24.34 63.59
CA GLY A 9 2.25 -23.76 62.28
C GLY A 9 0.82 -23.49 61.76
N ARG A 10 0.75 -22.43 61.01
CA ARG A 10 -0.39 -22.09 60.12
C ARG A 10 0.13 -21.87 58.69
N THR A 11 0.66 -22.92 58.06
CA THR A 11 1.20 -22.82 56.71
C THR A 11 0.40 -23.56 55.64
N GLY A 12 -0.76 -24.16 56.01
CA GLY A 12 -1.55 -24.94 55.04
C GLY A 12 -2.54 -24.12 54.19
N SER A 13 -3.15 -23.08 54.76
CA SER A 13 -4.24 -22.36 54.09
C SER A 13 -3.77 -21.33 53.05
N ALA A 14 -2.57 -20.74 53.22
CA ALA A 14 -2.04 -19.75 52.27
C ALA A 14 -1.59 -20.37 50.95
N ARG A 15 -1.11 -21.62 50.96
CA ARG A 15 -0.68 -22.30 49.72
C ARG A 15 -1.85 -22.77 48.85
N ILE A 16 -2.97 -23.16 49.46
CA ILE A 16 -4.17 -23.59 48.71
C ILE A 16 -4.85 -22.38 48.05
N VAL A 17 -4.92 -21.24 48.71
CA VAL A 17 -5.46 -20.01 48.12
C VAL A 17 -4.62 -19.50 46.96
N PHE A 18 -3.29 -19.62 47.03
CA PHE A 18 -2.40 -19.19 45.92
C PHE A 18 -2.50 -20.12 44.70
N VAL A 19 -2.65 -21.42 44.89
CA VAL A 19 -2.81 -22.38 43.78
C VAL A 19 -4.20 -22.21 43.13
N VAL A 20 -5.25 -21.96 43.87
CA VAL A 20 -6.58 -21.71 43.30
C VAL A 20 -6.62 -20.37 42.56
N ALA A 21 -5.95 -19.32 43.04
CA ALA A 21 -5.85 -18.05 42.38
C ALA A 21 -5.02 -18.14 41.08
N CYS A 22 -3.95 -18.93 41.04
CA CYS A 22 -3.15 -19.16 39.80
C CYS A 22 -3.91 -20.00 38.77
N VAL A 23 -4.71 -20.99 39.19
CA VAL A 23 -5.51 -21.81 38.29
C VAL A 23 -6.68 -21.02 37.71
N THR A 24 -7.30 -20.14 38.48
CA THR A 24 -8.34 -19.25 37.98
C THR A 24 -7.83 -18.18 37.03
N LEU A 25 -6.60 -17.69 37.21
CA LEU A 25 -5.92 -16.78 36.25
C LEU A 25 -5.51 -17.47 34.96
N LEU A 26 -5.16 -18.75 34.97
CA LEU A 26 -4.87 -19.53 33.78
C LEU A 26 -6.12 -19.94 32.97
N LEU A 27 -7.29 -20.01 33.62
CA LEU A 27 -8.56 -20.29 32.95
C LEU A 27 -9.22 -19.04 32.34
N ALA A 28 -8.84 -17.84 32.80
CA ALA A 28 -9.32 -16.58 32.23
C ALA A 28 -8.56 -16.19 30.93
N GLY A 29 -7.51 -16.92 30.55
CA GLY A 29 -6.69 -16.66 29.36
C GLY A 29 -7.22 -17.26 28.04
N CYS A 30 -8.27 -18.07 28.07
CA CYS A 30 -8.94 -18.57 26.86
C CYS A 30 -10.30 -17.88 26.72
N SER A 31 -10.31 -16.56 26.52
CA SER A 31 -11.47 -15.94 25.89
C SER A 31 -11.48 -16.40 24.43
N SER A 32 -12.33 -17.38 24.11
CA SER A 32 -12.73 -17.65 22.74
C SER A 32 -13.13 -16.32 22.13
N SER A 33 -12.35 -15.82 21.17
CA SER A 33 -12.76 -14.74 20.29
C SER A 33 -13.99 -15.23 19.55
N SER A 34 -15.17 -14.98 20.09
CA SER A 34 -16.42 -15.23 19.37
C SER A 34 -16.40 -14.29 18.16
N ALA A 35 -16.38 -14.87 16.97
CA ALA A 35 -16.59 -14.13 15.76
C ALA A 35 -17.92 -13.37 15.89
N THR A 36 -17.85 -12.05 15.90
CA THR A 36 -19.05 -11.21 15.95
C THR A 36 -19.57 -11.10 14.52
N VAL A 37 -20.82 -11.46 14.29
CA VAL A 37 -21.47 -11.27 12.99
C VAL A 37 -22.16 -9.92 13.01
N VAL A 38 -21.71 -8.98 12.16
CA VAL A 38 -22.33 -7.67 11.97
C VAL A 38 -22.90 -7.62 10.55
N ASN A 39 -24.20 -7.36 10.45
CA ASN A 39 -24.93 -7.30 9.16
C ASN A 39 -24.72 -8.55 8.27
N GLY A 40 -24.68 -9.75 8.88
CA GLY A 40 -24.49 -11.01 8.16
C GLY A 40 -23.06 -11.33 7.74
N ARG A 41 -22.09 -10.49 8.11
CA ARG A 41 -20.65 -10.72 7.84
C ARG A 41 -19.96 -11.20 9.12
N ALA A 42 -19.18 -12.28 9.01
CA ALA A 42 -18.31 -12.69 10.10
C ALA A 42 -17.19 -11.63 10.26
N THR A 43 -17.14 -11.00 11.43
CA THR A 43 -16.04 -10.12 11.80
C THR A 43 -15.00 -10.93 12.55
N SER A 44 -13.78 -10.96 12.08
CA SER A 44 -12.64 -11.48 12.83
C SER A 44 -11.97 -10.34 13.59
N MET A 45 -11.13 -10.67 14.59
CA MET A 45 -10.28 -9.66 15.23
C MET A 45 -9.29 -9.01 14.22
N LEU A 46 -9.09 -9.64 13.07
CA LEU A 46 -8.25 -9.15 11.99
C LEU A 46 -9.01 -8.29 10.96
N PHE A 47 -10.34 -8.31 11.00
CA PHE A 47 -11.16 -7.53 10.08
C PHE A 47 -12.19 -6.72 10.87
N ASN A 48 -12.06 -5.40 10.81
CA ASN A 48 -13.04 -4.48 11.32
C ASN A 48 -13.69 -3.75 10.13
N PRO A 49 -14.99 -3.97 9.85
CA PRO A 49 -15.65 -3.35 8.69
C PRO A 49 -15.78 -1.82 8.81
N ASP A 50 -15.59 -1.27 10.00
CA ASP A 50 -15.67 0.16 10.25
C ASP A 50 -14.28 0.85 10.20
N ARG A 51 -13.22 0.09 9.88
CA ARG A 51 -11.86 0.62 9.85
C ARG A 51 -11.04 0.08 8.68
N VAL A 52 -10.20 0.96 8.12
CA VAL A 52 -9.22 0.67 7.08
C VAL A 52 -7.86 1.16 7.55
N GLY A 53 -6.88 0.27 7.67
CA GLY A 53 -5.54 0.63 8.17
C GLY A 53 -5.54 1.32 9.54
N GLY A 54 -6.49 0.95 10.42
CA GLY A 54 -6.67 1.59 11.73
C GLY A 54 -7.50 2.88 11.72
N LEU A 55 -7.72 3.51 10.55
CA LEU A 55 -8.55 4.70 10.39
C LEU A 55 -10.04 4.35 10.29
N PRO A 56 -10.95 5.24 10.68
CA PRO A 56 -12.37 5.06 10.41
C PRO A 56 -12.64 4.94 8.90
N VAL A 57 -13.65 4.16 8.52
CA VAL A 57 -14.19 4.23 7.15
C VAL A 57 -14.86 5.59 6.97
N THR A 58 -14.45 6.30 5.94
CA THR A 58 -14.97 7.62 5.58
C THR A 58 -15.39 7.66 4.13
N GLU A 59 -16.46 8.37 3.88
CA GLU A 59 -16.94 8.74 2.57
C GLU A 59 -16.76 10.25 2.36
N GLY A 60 -16.77 10.71 1.11
CA GLY A 60 -16.68 12.12 0.80
C GLY A 60 -15.62 12.43 -0.25
N PRO A 61 -15.41 13.73 -0.53
CA PRO A 61 -14.49 14.14 -1.59
C PRO A 61 -13.05 13.75 -1.26
N SER A 62 -12.33 13.32 -2.27
CA SER A 62 -10.89 13.08 -2.25
C SER A 62 -10.22 13.96 -3.30
N GLY A 63 -9.06 14.52 -2.98
CA GLY A 63 -8.35 15.45 -3.85
C GLY A 63 -7.85 16.70 -3.12
N PRO A 64 -7.47 17.75 -3.85
CA PRO A 64 -6.97 19.00 -3.28
C PRO A 64 -8.01 19.70 -2.38
N ARG A 65 -7.55 20.20 -1.23
CA ARG A 65 -8.40 21.03 -0.37
C ARG A 65 -8.64 22.40 -1.00
N ALA A 66 -9.84 22.94 -0.86
CA ALA A 66 -10.19 24.25 -1.40
C ALA A 66 -9.31 25.40 -0.87
N ASN A 67 -8.73 25.24 0.32
CA ASN A 67 -7.84 26.19 0.98
C ASN A 67 -6.41 25.68 1.12
N ALA A 68 -6.01 24.77 0.23
CA ALA A 68 -4.63 24.29 0.19
C ALA A 68 -3.66 25.47 0.03
N PRO A 69 -2.48 25.42 0.67
CA PRO A 69 -1.43 26.39 0.39
C PRO A 69 -1.08 26.40 -1.10
N GLU A 70 -0.70 27.58 -1.61
CA GLU A 70 -0.16 27.66 -2.97
C GLU A 70 1.11 26.82 -3.09
N PRO A 71 1.33 26.11 -4.22
CA PRO A 71 2.54 25.33 -4.40
C PRO A 71 3.78 26.22 -4.49
N GLU A 72 4.87 25.71 -3.94
CA GLU A 72 6.18 26.36 -3.94
C GLU A 72 7.15 25.58 -4.82
N GLY A 73 8.09 26.30 -5.45
CA GLY A 73 9.10 25.72 -6.33
C GLY A 73 8.84 25.98 -7.81
N THR A 74 9.70 25.40 -8.62
CA THR A 74 9.65 25.53 -10.10
C THR A 74 9.66 24.17 -10.75
N VAL A 75 8.93 24.05 -11.85
CA VAL A 75 8.93 22.89 -12.71
C VAL A 75 9.55 23.31 -14.05
N GLU A 76 10.61 22.62 -14.47
CA GLU A 76 11.23 22.84 -15.75
C GLU A 76 10.33 22.31 -16.88
N ASP A 77 10.37 22.94 -18.03
CA ASP A 77 9.61 22.62 -19.25
C ASP A 77 8.08 22.54 -19.04
N THR A 78 7.58 23.20 -18.01
CA THR A 78 6.14 23.25 -17.68
C THR A 78 5.35 24.10 -18.69
N ASP A 79 4.10 23.69 -18.95
CA ASP A 79 3.10 24.53 -19.61
C ASP A 79 2.28 25.39 -18.63
N ASN A 80 2.58 25.29 -17.31
CA ASN A 80 1.82 25.88 -16.21
C ASN A 80 0.35 25.42 -16.15
N GLY A 81 0.06 24.25 -16.71
CA GLY A 81 -1.25 23.64 -16.74
C GLY A 81 -1.67 22.98 -15.41
N PRO A 82 -2.90 22.47 -15.37
CA PRO A 82 -3.46 21.90 -14.14
C PRO A 82 -2.71 20.64 -13.68
N MET A 83 -2.17 19.83 -14.60
CA MET A 83 -1.41 18.61 -14.24
C MET A 83 -0.10 18.95 -13.56
N ASP A 84 0.66 19.91 -14.09
CA ASP A 84 1.90 20.39 -13.47
C ASP A 84 1.66 21.01 -12.11
N ARG A 85 0.56 21.78 -11.99
CA ARG A 85 0.18 22.34 -10.70
C ARG A 85 -0.15 21.26 -9.69
N LEU A 86 -0.95 20.24 -10.07
CA LEU A 86 -1.30 19.12 -9.20
C LEU A 86 -0.07 18.32 -8.78
N ALA A 87 0.82 18.02 -9.72
CA ALA A 87 2.08 17.30 -9.44
C ALA A 87 2.97 18.10 -8.47
N LEU A 88 3.14 19.41 -8.69
CA LEU A 88 3.93 20.26 -7.79
C LEU A 88 3.34 20.35 -6.38
N VAL A 89 2.00 20.50 -6.26
CA VAL A 89 1.33 20.45 -4.96
C VAL A 89 1.55 19.11 -4.27
N SER A 90 1.52 18.01 -5.04
CA SER A 90 1.77 16.66 -4.51
C SER A 90 3.20 16.52 -3.98
N VAL A 91 4.19 16.98 -4.74
CA VAL A 91 5.60 16.99 -4.29
C VAL A 91 5.77 17.80 -3.01
N ASN A 92 5.17 18.99 -2.93
CA ASN A 92 5.27 19.83 -1.73
C ASN A 92 4.66 19.14 -0.50
N ASP A 93 3.52 18.49 -0.64
CA ASP A 93 2.85 17.81 0.46
C ASP A 93 3.64 16.59 0.94
N ILE A 94 4.17 15.81 0.01
CA ILE A 94 5.03 14.66 0.28
C ILE A 94 6.32 15.09 0.97
N GLN A 95 6.96 16.15 0.50
CA GLN A 95 8.18 16.70 1.09
C GLN A 95 7.96 17.22 2.51
N GLU A 96 6.83 17.88 2.77
CA GLU A 96 6.46 18.33 4.11
C GLU A 96 6.30 17.15 5.06
N TYR A 97 5.58 16.10 4.63
CA TYR A 97 5.45 14.88 5.41
C TYR A 97 6.81 14.25 5.74
N TRP A 98 7.66 14.07 4.74
CA TRP A 98 8.94 13.39 4.95
C TRP A 98 9.97 14.25 5.66
N ALA A 99 9.94 15.57 5.53
CA ALA A 99 10.80 16.47 6.32
C ALA A 99 10.60 16.26 7.83
N ASP A 100 9.35 16.02 8.25
CA ASP A 100 9.03 15.80 9.67
C ASP A 100 9.23 14.35 10.13
N ASN A 101 9.19 13.38 9.21
CA ASN A 101 9.11 11.97 9.58
C ASN A 101 10.33 11.13 9.17
N TYR A 102 11.13 11.56 8.20
CA TYR A 102 12.23 10.78 7.63
C TYR A 102 13.20 10.25 8.68
N ALA A 103 13.68 11.13 9.56
CA ALA A 103 14.68 10.79 10.59
C ALA A 103 14.19 9.78 11.64
N ASN A 104 12.86 9.56 11.71
CA ASN A 104 12.27 8.59 12.65
C ASN A 104 12.35 7.15 12.11
N TYR A 105 12.47 6.98 10.79
CA TYR A 105 12.27 5.70 10.14
C TYR A 105 13.41 5.31 9.20
N LEU A 106 14.12 6.28 8.62
CA LEU A 106 15.09 6.05 7.56
C LEU A 106 16.47 6.56 7.93
N PRO A 107 17.54 5.91 7.49
CA PRO A 107 18.90 6.34 7.73
C PRO A 107 19.25 7.56 6.88
N GLY A 108 20.26 8.33 7.33
CA GLY A 108 20.72 9.54 6.63
C GLY A 108 19.95 10.78 7.01
N GLN A 109 19.96 11.74 6.11
CA GLN A 109 19.25 13.03 6.26
C GLN A 109 18.26 13.16 5.11
N PHE A 110 17.11 13.76 5.40
CA PHE A 110 16.16 14.11 4.37
C PHE A 110 16.71 15.24 3.49
N GLU A 111 16.79 15.00 2.21
CA GLU A 111 17.15 15.98 1.19
C GLU A 111 16.02 16.04 0.17
N PRO A 112 15.28 17.16 0.07
CA PRO A 112 14.19 17.28 -0.89
C PRO A 112 14.67 17.01 -2.33
N VAL A 113 13.78 16.45 -3.15
CA VAL A 113 13.99 16.45 -4.60
C VAL A 113 13.87 17.90 -5.07
N ASP A 114 14.93 18.43 -5.66
CA ASP A 114 15.03 19.85 -6.01
C ASP A 114 14.82 20.14 -7.50
N THR A 115 14.99 19.14 -8.35
CA THR A 115 14.76 19.25 -9.80
C THR A 115 13.50 18.49 -10.20
N LEU A 116 12.54 19.25 -10.71
CA LEU A 116 11.25 18.75 -11.19
C LEU A 116 11.11 19.13 -12.65
N VAL A 117 10.84 18.14 -13.51
CA VAL A 117 10.74 18.36 -14.96
C VAL A 117 9.43 17.78 -15.49
N SER A 118 8.69 18.58 -16.22
CA SER A 118 7.49 18.15 -16.91
C SER A 118 7.77 17.95 -18.40
N TYR A 119 7.13 16.97 -19.01
CA TYR A 119 7.20 16.79 -20.44
C TYR A 119 5.83 16.44 -21.03
N ASP A 120 5.74 16.48 -22.35
CA ASP A 120 4.55 16.08 -23.10
C ASP A 120 4.92 14.94 -24.03
N SER A 121 4.45 13.73 -23.74
CA SER A 121 4.75 12.55 -24.56
C SER A 121 4.10 12.57 -25.94
N ASP A 122 3.11 13.43 -26.17
CA ASP A 122 2.49 13.65 -27.48
C ASP A 122 3.27 14.65 -28.34
N ASP A 123 4.20 15.42 -27.75
CA ASP A 123 5.04 16.38 -28.48
C ASP A 123 6.32 15.71 -29.02
N PRO A 124 6.48 15.58 -30.36
CA PRO A 124 7.68 15.00 -30.94
C PRO A 124 8.96 15.82 -30.68
N SER A 125 8.86 17.01 -30.14
CA SER A 125 10.00 17.85 -29.75
C SER A 125 10.38 17.74 -28.28
N SER A 126 9.67 16.94 -27.51
CA SER A 126 10.00 16.68 -26.10
C SER A 126 11.43 16.11 -25.97
N PRO A 127 12.28 16.70 -25.10
CA PRO A 127 13.67 16.28 -24.99
C PRO A 127 13.79 14.92 -24.30
N PRO A 128 14.80 14.11 -24.59
CA PRO A 128 15.10 12.91 -23.80
C PRO A 128 15.39 13.27 -22.34
N LEU A 129 14.80 12.53 -21.40
CA LEU A 129 14.99 12.71 -19.96
C LEU A 129 15.43 11.39 -19.31
N CYS A 130 16.25 11.47 -18.27
CA CYS A 130 16.74 10.28 -17.53
C CYS A 130 17.40 9.22 -18.41
N GLY A 131 17.94 9.62 -19.57
CA GLY A 131 18.57 8.71 -20.54
C GLY A 131 17.59 7.96 -21.46
N SER A 132 16.30 8.31 -21.43
CA SER A 132 15.26 7.70 -22.25
C SER A 132 14.52 8.74 -23.09
N GLU A 133 14.03 8.30 -24.26
CA GLU A 133 13.15 9.12 -25.10
C GLU A 133 11.81 9.35 -24.38
N THR A 134 11.29 10.57 -24.46
CA THR A 134 10.02 10.98 -23.83
C THR A 134 8.85 10.99 -24.82
N TYR A 135 9.13 11.22 -26.12
CA TYR A 135 8.10 11.16 -27.15
C TYR A 135 7.50 9.76 -27.27
N GLN A 136 6.19 9.64 -27.26
CA GLN A 136 5.44 8.38 -27.23
C GLN A 136 5.77 7.46 -26.03
N SER A 137 6.30 8.04 -24.95
CA SER A 137 6.63 7.34 -23.73
C SER A 137 5.91 8.00 -22.54
N PRO A 138 4.58 7.78 -22.39
CA PRO A 138 3.82 8.34 -21.27
C PRO A 138 4.24 7.66 -19.96
N ASN A 139 4.88 8.42 -19.06
CA ASN A 139 5.41 7.90 -17.81
C ASN A 139 5.60 9.01 -16.74
N ALA A 140 5.88 8.60 -15.52
CA ALA A 140 6.54 9.40 -14.49
C ALA A 140 7.73 8.60 -13.97
N ALA A 141 8.78 9.25 -13.47
CA ALA A 141 9.96 8.56 -12.96
C ALA A 141 10.80 9.44 -12.03
N PHE A 142 11.49 8.79 -11.08
CA PHE A 142 12.60 9.38 -10.36
C PHE A 142 13.94 8.95 -10.99
N CYS A 143 14.75 9.90 -11.40
CA CYS A 143 16.07 9.67 -12.01
C CYS A 143 17.13 9.58 -10.92
N PHE A 144 17.50 8.38 -10.52
CA PHE A 144 18.43 8.09 -9.41
C PHE A 144 19.75 8.89 -9.47
N ASN A 145 20.32 9.06 -10.65
CA ASN A 145 21.64 9.70 -10.81
C ASN A 145 21.58 11.24 -10.81
N LEU A 146 20.40 11.82 -10.87
CA LEU A 146 20.21 13.25 -11.10
C LEU A 146 19.43 13.95 -9.98
N ASN A 147 18.92 13.21 -8.99
CA ASN A 147 17.97 13.72 -7.98
C ASN A 147 16.83 14.52 -8.64
N THR A 148 16.29 13.96 -9.72
CA THR A 148 15.29 14.63 -10.56
C THR A 148 14.04 13.77 -10.64
N MET A 149 12.89 14.38 -10.47
CA MET A 149 11.60 13.76 -10.75
C MET A 149 11.04 14.29 -12.05
N ILE A 150 10.56 13.39 -12.89
CA ILE A 150 9.94 13.73 -14.17
C ILE A 150 8.52 13.19 -14.26
N TRP A 151 7.66 13.84 -15.03
CA TRP A 151 6.31 13.35 -15.32
C TRP A 151 5.78 13.82 -16.66
N ASP A 152 4.95 13.00 -17.27
CA ASP A 152 4.24 13.33 -18.51
C ASP A 152 2.89 14.00 -18.21
N ARG A 153 2.81 15.30 -18.54
CA ARG A 153 1.59 16.10 -18.44
C ARG A 153 0.64 15.95 -19.61
N GLY A 154 1.14 15.41 -20.74
CA GLY A 154 0.38 15.31 -22.00
C GLY A 154 -0.61 14.15 -22.02
N ALA A 155 -0.19 12.97 -21.56
CA ALA A 155 -0.99 11.76 -21.62
C ALA A 155 -1.11 11.04 -20.28
N PHE A 156 0.01 10.73 -19.60
CA PHE A 156 0.00 9.84 -18.43
C PHE A 156 -0.78 10.43 -17.24
N LEU A 157 -0.42 11.62 -16.78
CA LEU A 157 -1.13 12.24 -15.64
C LEU A 157 -2.59 12.58 -15.98
N PRO A 158 -2.95 13.09 -17.17
CA PRO A 158 -4.35 13.26 -17.55
C PRO A 158 -5.17 11.97 -17.51
N VAL A 159 -4.63 10.87 -18.01
CA VAL A 159 -5.27 9.54 -17.93
C VAL A 159 -5.42 9.09 -16.48
N ALA A 160 -4.39 9.25 -15.66
CA ALA A 160 -4.48 8.93 -14.23
C ALA A 160 -5.58 9.75 -13.54
N ALA A 161 -5.68 11.05 -13.84
CA ALA A 161 -6.71 11.93 -13.29
C ALA A 161 -8.12 11.55 -13.77
N GLU A 162 -8.28 11.18 -15.04
CA GLU A 162 -9.57 10.80 -15.62
C GLU A 162 -10.15 9.53 -14.99
N TYR A 163 -9.32 8.50 -14.82
CA TYR A 163 -9.77 7.18 -14.36
C TYR A 163 -9.71 6.98 -12.84
N PHE A 164 -8.76 7.64 -12.16
CA PHE A 164 -8.50 7.43 -10.74
C PHE A 164 -8.62 8.72 -9.91
N GLY A 165 -9.02 9.84 -10.54
CA GLY A 165 -9.15 11.14 -9.90
C GLY A 165 -7.81 11.77 -9.52
N ASP A 166 -7.86 12.97 -8.94
CA ASP A 166 -6.66 13.71 -8.54
C ASP A 166 -5.77 12.90 -7.58
N MET A 167 -6.37 12.09 -6.70
CA MET A 167 -5.61 11.23 -5.79
C MET A 167 -4.89 10.07 -6.49
N GLY A 168 -5.31 9.68 -7.70
CA GLY A 168 -4.55 8.78 -8.56
C GLY A 168 -3.24 9.42 -9.01
N VAL A 169 -3.27 10.69 -9.42
CA VAL A 169 -2.05 11.46 -9.74
C VAL A 169 -1.16 11.60 -8.51
N VAL A 170 -1.74 11.97 -7.35
CA VAL A 170 -1.01 12.05 -6.07
C VAL A 170 -0.34 10.71 -5.74
N GLY A 171 -1.02 9.59 -5.97
CA GLY A 171 -0.49 8.25 -5.78
C GLY A 171 0.72 7.94 -6.66
N VAL A 172 0.67 8.31 -7.94
CA VAL A 172 1.81 8.19 -8.87
C VAL A 172 3.00 9.01 -8.36
N ILE A 173 2.80 10.30 -8.05
CA ILE A 173 3.88 11.17 -7.55
C ILE A 173 4.44 10.63 -6.22
N ALA A 174 3.61 10.07 -5.35
CA ALA A 174 4.06 9.47 -4.10
C ALA A 174 4.90 8.19 -4.32
N HIS A 175 4.56 7.38 -5.32
CA HIS A 175 5.35 6.22 -5.72
C HIS A 175 6.73 6.64 -6.24
N GLU A 176 6.77 7.59 -7.17
CA GLU A 176 8.06 8.12 -7.68
C GLU A 176 8.91 8.76 -6.58
N TYR A 177 8.25 9.43 -5.64
CA TYR A 177 8.94 9.96 -4.46
C TYR A 177 9.46 8.84 -3.55
N GLY A 178 8.80 7.69 -3.52
CA GLY A 178 9.28 6.47 -2.87
C GLY A 178 10.66 6.05 -3.38
N HIS A 179 10.91 6.14 -4.69
CA HIS A 179 12.23 5.91 -5.28
C HIS A 179 13.27 6.94 -4.82
N ALA A 180 12.88 8.21 -4.67
CA ALA A 180 13.76 9.21 -4.09
C ALA A 180 14.16 8.88 -2.64
N LEU A 181 13.21 8.40 -1.83
CA LEU A 181 13.47 7.95 -0.46
C LEU A 181 14.42 6.77 -0.40
N GLN A 182 14.25 5.80 -1.30
CA GLN A 182 15.19 4.66 -1.41
C GLN A 182 16.60 5.12 -1.69
N TRP A 183 16.77 6.06 -2.62
CA TRP A 183 18.07 6.61 -2.96
C TRP A 183 18.68 7.38 -1.78
N MET A 184 17.93 8.27 -1.14
CA MET A 184 18.38 9.04 0.04
C MET A 184 18.82 8.14 1.20
N ALA A 185 18.06 7.07 1.43
CA ALA A 185 18.30 6.15 2.54
C ALA A 185 19.33 5.05 2.21
N GLY A 186 19.78 4.97 0.95
CA GLY A 186 20.68 3.89 0.50
C GLY A 186 20.04 2.50 0.58
N LEU A 187 18.72 2.41 0.42
CA LEU A 187 17.96 1.16 0.45
C LEU A 187 17.99 0.42 -0.89
N ALA A 188 18.21 1.14 -1.97
CA ALA A 188 18.25 0.59 -3.30
C ALA A 188 19.37 1.22 -4.14
N ASP A 189 19.96 0.40 -5.00
CA ASP A 189 20.94 0.76 -6.02
C ASP A 189 20.61 0.07 -7.34
N LEU A 190 21.51 0.16 -8.32
CA LEU A 190 21.30 -0.44 -9.64
C LEU A 190 21.31 -1.98 -9.62
N ASP A 191 21.91 -2.59 -8.60
CA ASP A 191 21.99 -4.05 -8.44
C ASP A 191 20.80 -4.60 -7.63
N THR A 192 20.00 -3.73 -7.02
CA THR A 192 18.80 -4.11 -6.28
C THR A 192 17.73 -4.64 -7.24
N PRO A 193 17.13 -5.81 -7.00
CA PRO A 193 16.08 -6.34 -7.86
C PRO A 193 14.95 -5.32 -8.08
N GLY A 194 14.50 -5.16 -9.34
CA GLY A 194 13.44 -4.22 -9.71
C GLY A 194 12.19 -4.40 -8.83
N LEU A 195 11.75 -5.66 -8.65
CA LEU A 195 10.58 -5.96 -7.81
C LEU A 195 10.72 -5.44 -6.36
N VAL A 196 11.92 -5.47 -5.77
CA VAL A 196 12.16 -4.90 -4.43
C VAL A 196 12.02 -3.38 -4.48
N ARG A 197 12.63 -2.74 -5.48
CA ARG A 197 12.54 -1.27 -5.65
C ARG A 197 11.10 -0.83 -5.77
N GLU A 198 10.34 -1.46 -6.66
CA GLU A 198 8.94 -1.11 -6.91
C GLU A 198 8.05 -1.31 -5.69
N GLN A 199 8.20 -2.42 -5.00
CA GLN A 199 7.39 -2.68 -3.81
C GLN A 199 7.76 -1.81 -2.62
N GLN A 200 9.02 -1.43 -2.46
CA GLN A 200 9.38 -0.42 -1.47
C GLN A 200 8.76 0.94 -1.82
N ALA A 201 8.75 1.34 -3.08
CA ALA A 201 8.15 2.61 -3.53
C ALA A 201 6.63 2.62 -3.31
N ASP A 202 5.92 1.54 -3.67
CA ASP A 202 4.49 1.37 -3.38
C ASP A 202 4.21 1.44 -1.86
N CYS A 203 5.08 0.84 -1.06
CA CYS A 203 4.96 0.86 0.39
C CYS A 203 5.12 2.28 0.95
N PHE A 204 6.13 3.03 0.52
CA PHE A 204 6.32 4.43 0.94
C PHE A 204 5.17 5.33 0.50
N ALA A 205 4.60 5.11 -0.69
CA ALA A 205 3.38 5.79 -1.11
C ALA A 205 2.21 5.48 -0.17
N GLY A 206 2.07 4.22 0.27
CA GLY A 206 1.09 3.80 1.26
C GLY A 206 1.25 4.54 2.60
N VAL A 207 2.47 4.71 3.09
CA VAL A 207 2.77 5.46 4.33
C VAL A 207 2.28 6.90 4.24
N TYR A 208 2.65 7.60 3.17
CA TYR A 208 2.22 8.98 2.96
C TYR A 208 0.69 9.10 2.84
N LEU A 209 0.07 8.22 2.04
CA LEU A 209 -1.37 8.26 1.83
C LEU A 209 -2.18 7.89 3.07
N HIS A 210 -1.62 7.12 4.00
CA HIS A 210 -2.21 6.94 5.34
C HIS A 210 -2.29 8.28 6.10
N TRP A 211 -1.23 9.08 6.08
CA TRP A 211 -1.23 10.40 6.71
C TRP A 211 -2.25 11.35 6.08
N VAL A 212 -2.38 11.33 4.74
CA VAL A 212 -3.43 12.09 4.04
C VAL A 212 -4.82 11.60 4.45
N ALA A 213 -5.05 10.30 4.52
CA ALA A 213 -6.33 9.69 4.91
C ALA A 213 -6.67 9.93 6.38
N ALA A 214 -5.67 10.08 7.26
CA ALA A 214 -5.85 10.49 8.66
C ALA A 214 -6.34 11.94 8.78
N GLY A 215 -6.26 12.73 7.71
CA GLY A 215 -6.70 14.13 7.66
C GLY A 215 -5.61 15.13 8.02
N ASP A 216 -4.38 14.70 8.15
CA ASP A 216 -3.25 15.49 8.62
C ASP A 216 -2.59 16.32 7.50
N SER A 217 -2.79 15.96 6.21
CA SER A 217 -2.30 16.75 5.09
C SER A 217 -2.98 18.13 5.02
N PRO A 218 -2.21 19.21 4.89
CA PRO A 218 -2.77 20.56 4.68
C PRO A 218 -3.31 20.76 3.25
N ARG A 219 -2.89 19.91 2.28
CA ARG A 219 -3.18 20.12 0.85
C ARG A 219 -4.22 19.16 0.30
N PHE A 220 -4.32 17.95 0.86
CA PHE A 220 -5.18 16.91 0.32
C PHE A 220 -6.16 16.33 1.35
N THR A 221 -7.25 15.77 0.82
CA THR A 221 -8.15 14.87 1.56
C THR A 221 -8.22 13.54 0.83
N LEU A 222 -8.32 12.46 1.58
CA LEU A 222 -8.50 11.11 1.05
C LEU A 222 -9.56 10.38 1.89
N SER A 223 -10.70 10.05 1.30
CA SER A 223 -11.66 9.15 1.94
C SER A 223 -11.12 7.72 1.93
N THR A 224 -11.34 6.99 3.01
CA THR A 224 -10.90 5.58 3.12
C THR A 224 -11.85 4.60 2.43
N GLY A 225 -12.98 5.08 1.90
CA GLY A 225 -13.90 4.37 1.02
C GLY A 225 -13.51 4.56 -0.44
N ASP A 226 -14.35 5.27 -1.20
CA ASP A 226 -14.15 5.42 -2.65
C ASP A 226 -12.82 6.07 -3.05
N GLY A 227 -12.35 7.04 -2.27
CA GLY A 227 -11.07 7.70 -2.56
C GLY A 227 -9.88 6.74 -2.54
N LEU A 228 -9.77 5.93 -1.49
CA LEU A 228 -8.71 4.92 -1.39
C LEU A 228 -8.88 3.81 -2.44
N ASN A 229 -10.12 3.42 -2.77
CA ASN A 229 -10.38 2.45 -3.82
C ASN A 229 -9.86 2.95 -5.19
N HIS A 230 -10.02 4.23 -5.51
CA HIS A 230 -9.49 4.81 -6.74
C HIS A 230 -7.96 4.78 -6.77
N VAL A 231 -7.29 5.11 -5.67
CA VAL A 231 -5.83 5.00 -5.57
C VAL A 231 -5.38 3.55 -5.79
N LEU A 232 -6.00 2.59 -5.12
CA LEU A 232 -5.67 1.18 -5.27
C LEU A 232 -5.94 0.66 -6.69
N ALA A 233 -7.00 1.15 -7.34
CA ALA A 233 -7.27 0.84 -8.75
C ALA A 233 -6.14 1.35 -9.67
N GLY A 234 -5.59 2.54 -9.40
CA GLY A 234 -4.40 3.07 -10.08
C GLY A 234 -3.18 2.18 -9.89
N VAL A 235 -2.88 1.79 -8.64
CA VAL A 235 -1.78 0.85 -8.32
C VAL A 235 -1.94 -0.48 -9.08
N ILE A 236 -3.16 -1.01 -9.15
CA ILE A 236 -3.46 -2.24 -9.90
C ILE A 236 -3.28 -2.03 -11.41
N TYR A 237 -3.66 -0.86 -11.93
CA TYR A 237 -3.63 -0.57 -13.38
C TYR A 237 -2.21 -0.61 -13.95
N ILE A 238 -1.24 -0.07 -13.21
CA ILE A 238 0.19 -0.03 -13.63
C ILE A 238 0.99 -1.29 -13.23
N ARG A 239 0.31 -2.41 -12.94
CA ARG A 239 0.94 -3.71 -12.73
C ARG A 239 1.58 -4.26 -14.00
N ASP A 240 2.49 -5.21 -13.84
CA ASP A 240 2.99 -5.99 -14.97
C ASP A 240 1.84 -6.74 -15.67
N ARG A 241 1.88 -6.74 -17.00
CA ARG A 241 0.94 -7.53 -17.78
C ARG A 241 1.45 -8.96 -17.87
N LEU A 242 0.52 -9.92 -17.78
CA LEU A 242 0.85 -11.34 -17.96
C LEU A 242 1.26 -11.67 -19.39
N GLU A 243 0.88 -10.83 -20.36
CA GLU A 243 1.21 -10.96 -21.78
C GLU A 243 2.51 -10.20 -22.09
N GLY A 244 3.54 -10.90 -22.58
CA GLY A 244 4.77 -10.26 -23.06
C GLY A 244 6.06 -10.83 -22.49
N GLY A 245 5.98 -11.76 -21.56
CA GLY A 245 7.16 -12.31 -20.88
C GLY A 245 7.63 -11.46 -19.69
N PRO A 246 8.71 -11.89 -19.02
CA PRO A 246 9.26 -11.14 -17.89
C PRO A 246 9.68 -9.74 -18.32
N SER A 247 9.22 -8.71 -17.62
CA SER A 247 9.72 -7.35 -17.77
C SER A 247 11.19 -7.29 -17.37
N GLU A 248 12.00 -6.48 -18.05
CA GLU A 248 13.39 -6.21 -17.63
C GLU A 248 13.42 -5.44 -16.30
N ASP A 249 12.36 -4.70 -16.00
CA ASP A 249 12.16 -3.99 -14.74
C ASP A 249 10.72 -4.22 -14.25
N PRO A 250 10.48 -5.31 -13.50
CA PRO A 250 9.15 -5.72 -13.12
C PRO A 250 8.57 -4.85 -12.00
N HIS A 251 7.36 -4.33 -12.21
CA HIS A 251 6.58 -3.64 -11.17
C HIS A 251 5.90 -4.62 -10.22
N GLY A 252 5.73 -5.86 -10.62
CA GLY A 252 5.02 -6.89 -9.88
C GLY A 252 3.56 -7.05 -10.28
N SER A 253 2.96 -8.13 -9.77
CA SER A 253 1.54 -8.41 -9.96
C SER A 253 0.67 -7.40 -9.22
N ALA A 254 -0.63 -7.35 -9.56
CA ALA A 254 -1.60 -6.53 -8.84
C ALA A 254 -1.60 -6.81 -7.32
N LEU A 255 -1.46 -8.09 -6.93
CA LEU A 255 -1.43 -8.47 -5.50
C LEU A 255 -0.11 -8.04 -4.83
N ASP A 256 1.01 -8.15 -5.52
CA ASP A 256 2.30 -7.69 -5.02
C ASP A 256 2.25 -6.19 -4.70
N ARG A 257 1.80 -5.39 -5.64
CA ARG A 257 1.69 -3.94 -5.51
C ARG A 257 0.73 -3.52 -4.40
N VAL A 258 -0.50 -4.06 -4.42
CA VAL A 258 -1.51 -3.74 -3.38
C VAL A 258 -1.04 -4.18 -2.00
N SER A 259 -0.40 -5.35 -1.87
CA SER A 259 0.09 -5.81 -0.57
C SER A 259 1.26 -4.97 -0.05
N ALA A 260 2.15 -4.51 -0.92
CA ALA A 260 3.22 -3.59 -0.56
C ALA A 260 2.66 -2.22 -0.12
N PHE A 261 1.72 -1.66 -0.88
CA PHE A 261 1.01 -0.45 -0.49
C PHE A 261 0.32 -0.60 0.88
N GLN A 262 -0.41 -1.70 1.10
CA GLN A 262 -1.07 -1.97 2.37
C GLN A 262 -0.08 -2.11 3.53
N LEU A 263 1.10 -2.69 3.29
CA LEU A 263 2.14 -2.81 4.30
C LEU A 263 2.56 -1.42 4.80
N GLY A 264 2.79 -0.46 3.91
CA GLY A 264 3.07 0.92 4.26
C GLY A 264 1.89 1.63 4.93
N PHE A 265 0.70 1.50 4.35
CA PHE A 265 -0.52 2.14 4.84
C PHE A 265 -0.91 1.70 6.26
N THR A 266 -0.60 0.47 6.66
CA THR A 266 -0.95 -0.08 7.98
C THR A 266 0.22 -0.19 8.94
N GLY A 267 1.43 -0.39 8.44
CA GLY A 267 2.60 -0.75 9.24
C GLY A 267 3.63 0.35 9.41
N GLY A 268 3.68 1.31 8.49
CA GLY A 268 4.64 2.43 8.56
C GLY A 268 5.94 2.19 7.77
N ALA A 269 6.80 3.21 7.76
CA ALA A 269 7.96 3.28 6.87
C ALA A 269 9.10 2.28 7.20
N ASP A 270 9.20 1.84 8.43
CA ASP A 270 10.14 0.78 8.85
C ASP A 270 9.84 -0.57 8.17
N GLN A 271 8.56 -0.85 7.91
CA GLN A 271 8.16 -2.03 7.14
C GLN A 271 8.60 -1.91 5.68
N CYS A 272 8.52 -0.71 5.10
CA CYS A 272 8.95 -0.48 3.72
C CYS A 272 10.46 -0.68 3.54
N ALA A 273 11.27 -0.17 4.46
CA ALA A 273 12.72 -0.35 4.46
C ALA A 273 13.16 -1.83 4.64
N ALA A 274 12.29 -2.66 5.21
CA ALA A 274 12.54 -4.07 5.44
C ALA A 274 12.12 -4.99 4.27
N ILE A 275 11.52 -4.44 3.21
CA ILE A 275 11.16 -5.23 2.03
C ILE A 275 12.43 -5.67 1.30
N ASP A 276 12.60 -6.97 1.18
CA ASP A 276 13.61 -7.67 0.38
C ASP A 276 12.94 -8.86 -0.34
N MET A 277 13.70 -9.60 -1.14
CA MET A 277 13.16 -10.76 -1.86
C MET A 277 12.63 -11.87 -0.93
N ASP A 278 13.20 -12.01 0.27
CA ASP A 278 12.72 -13.00 1.25
C ASP A 278 11.39 -12.56 1.86
N GLU A 279 11.20 -11.27 2.11
CA GLU A 279 9.94 -10.68 2.57
C GLU A 279 8.86 -10.81 1.50
N ILE A 280 9.18 -10.46 0.26
CA ILE A 280 8.27 -10.59 -0.89
C ILE A 280 7.81 -12.04 -1.04
N THR A 281 8.75 -12.99 -1.04
CA THR A 281 8.44 -14.42 -1.16
C THR A 281 7.55 -14.91 -0.01
N ARG A 282 7.82 -14.46 1.23
CA ARG A 282 6.95 -14.80 2.38
C ARG A 282 5.55 -14.23 2.25
N ARG A 283 5.41 -13.03 1.71
CA ARG A 283 4.13 -12.35 1.52
C ARG A 283 3.31 -12.95 0.38
N GLN A 284 3.97 -13.38 -0.69
CA GLN A 284 3.34 -14.14 -1.77
C GLN A 284 2.81 -15.51 -1.30
N GLY A 285 3.43 -16.09 -0.27
CA GLY A 285 3.06 -17.40 0.26
C GLY A 285 3.43 -18.56 -0.68
N ASP A 286 3.15 -19.78 -0.25
CA ASP A 286 3.39 -21.01 -1.02
C ASP A 286 2.29 -21.26 -2.09
N LEU A 287 1.73 -20.19 -2.66
CA LEU A 287 0.78 -20.36 -3.76
C LEU A 287 1.56 -20.82 -5.00
N PRO A 288 1.14 -21.92 -5.66
CA PRO A 288 1.78 -22.33 -6.90
C PRO A 288 1.60 -21.21 -7.94
N GLU A 289 2.69 -20.80 -8.60
CA GLU A 289 2.67 -19.84 -9.70
C GLU A 289 1.67 -20.21 -10.80
N HIS A 290 1.40 -21.52 -10.93
CA HIS A 290 0.44 -22.07 -11.86
C HIS A 290 -0.40 -23.14 -11.15
N VAL A 291 -1.71 -23.10 -11.35
CA VAL A 291 -2.59 -24.22 -10.99
C VAL A 291 -2.33 -25.36 -11.99
N THR A 292 -1.30 -26.17 -11.73
CA THR A 292 -0.79 -27.20 -12.66
C THR A 292 -1.53 -28.53 -12.61
N SER A 293 -2.74 -28.59 -12.12
CA SER A 293 -3.52 -29.83 -12.14
C SER A 293 -4.19 -30.06 -13.51
N GLY A 294 -3.39 -30.43 -14.51
CA GLY A 294 -3.90 -31.05 -15.75
C GLY A 294 -4.60 -30.13 -16.75
N TYR A 295 -4.55 -28.83 -16.57
CA TYR A 295 -5.10 -27.85 -17.52
C TYR A 295 -4.00 -27.28 -18.41
N ASP A 296 -4.34 -27.09 -19.68
CA ASP A 296 -3.48 -26.43 -20.66
C ASP A 296 -3.26 -24.96 -20.23
N THR A 297 -2.04 -24.65 -19.79
CA THR A 297 -1.66 -23.30 -19.33
C THR A 297 -1.59 -22.26 -20.46
N THR A 298 -1.81 -22.67 -21.72
CA THR A 298 -1.90 -21.74 -22.87
C THR A 298 -3.24 -21.00 -22.92
N ALA A 299 -4.20 -21.33 -22.05
CA ALA A 299 -5.52 -20.72 -21.97
C ALA A 299 -5.69 -19.86 -20.71
N LEU A 300 -4.71 -18.98 -20.40
CA LEU A 300 -4.80 -18.04 -19.28
C LEU A 300 -5.88 -16.96 -19.48
N ASP A 301 -6.44 -16.84 -20.68
CA ASP A 301 -7.55 -15.96 -21.05
C ASP A 301 -8.84 -16.71 -21.35
N SER A 302 -9.16 -17.74 -20.57
CA SER A 302 -10.50 -18.31 -20.66
C SER A 302 -11.52 -17.27 -20.23
N PRO A 303 -12.51 -16.93 -21.06
CA PRO A 303 -13.58 -16.03 -20.63
C PRO A 303 -14.24 -16.62 -19.37
N ILE A 304 -14.66 -15.73 -18.48
CA ILE A 304 -15.47 -16.12 -17.32
C ILE A 304 -16.81 -16.55 -17.87
N ASP A 305 -16.93 -17.83 -18.16
CA ASP A 305 -18.17 -18.46 -18.64
C ASP A 305 -18.98 -19.06 -17.50
N ASP A 306 -20.18 -19.54 -17.82
CA ASP A 306 -21.10 -20.13 -16.82
C ASP A 306 -20.49 -21.35 -16.12
N ASP A 307 -19.59 -22.10 -16.76
CA ASP A 307 -18.90 -23.25 -16.16
C ASP A 307 -17.86 -22.79 -15.13
N THR A 308 -17.08 -21.78 -15.47
CA THR A 308 -16.11 -21.14 -14.55
C THR A 308 -16.82 -20.52 -13.35
N LEU A 309 -17.93 -19.82 -13.56
CA LEU A 309 -18.75 -19.24 -12.49
C LEU A 309 -19.35 -20.33 -11.60
N SER A 310 -19.86 -21.42 -12.19
CA SER A 310 -20.42 -22.54 -11.44
C SER A 310 -19.37 -23.22 -10.55
N LYS A 311 -18.15 -23.43 -11.06
CA LYS A 311 -17.04 -23.99 -10.29
C LYS A 311 -16.59 -23.06 -9.16
N LEU A 312 -16.52 -21.75 -9.42
CA LEU A 312 -16.20 -20.76 -8.40
C LEU A 312 -17.25 -20.77 -7.29
N MET A 313 -18.53 -20.79 -7.64
CA MET A 313 -19.63 -20.86 -6.67
C MET A 313 -19.56 -22.13 -5.83
N GLU A 314 -19.26 -23.29 -6.44
CA GLU A 314 -19.08 -24.54 -5.72
C GLU A 314 -17.92 -24.45 -4.70
N VAL A 315 -16.78 -23.87 -5.08
CA VAL A 315 -15.63 -23.65 -4.19
C VAL A 315 -16.01 -22.72 -3.02
N LEU A 316 -16.71 -21.63 -3.31
CA LEU A 316 -17.16 -20.68 -2.28
C LEU A 316 -18.16 -21.33 -1.32
N ASP A 317 -19.14 -22.08 -1.82
CA ASP A 317 -20.13 -22.79 -1.01
C ASP A 317 -19.46 -23.85 -0.12
N ASN A 318 -18.51 -24.61 -0.65
CA ASN A 318 -17.77 -25.61 0.11
C ASN A 318 -16.86 -24.98 1.18
N THR A 319 -16.29 -23.83 0.90
CA THR A 319 -15.35 -23.12 1.79
C THR A 319 -16.10 -22.39 2.90
N PHE A 320 -17.11 -21.63 2.55
CA PHE A 320 -17.80 -20.73 3.50
C PHE A 320 -19.10 -21.29 4.08
N LYS A 321 -19.66 -22.35 3.44
CA LYS A 321 -20.90 -23.02 3.87
C LYS A 321 -22.01 -22.03 4.25
N PRO A 322 -22.38 -21.09 3.37
CA PRO A 322 -23.38 -20.09 3.69
C PRO A 322 -24.73 -20.73 3.99
N ALA A 323 -25.53 -20.10 4.87
CA ALA A 323 -26.86 -20.62 5.23
C ALA A 323 -27.85 -20.57 4.04
N GLU A 324 -27.64 -19.68 3.08
CA GLU A 324 -28.37 -19.59 1.81
C GLU A 324 -27.35 -19.50 0.68
N ALA A 325 -27.61 -20.18 -0.41
CA ALA A 325 -26.76 -20.15 -1.59
C ALA A 325 -26.63 -18.69 -2.11
N PRO A 326 -25.41 -18.18 -2.31
CA PRO A 326 -25.21 -16.84 -2.84
C PRO A 326 -25.77 -16.77 -4.27
N LYS A 327 -26.39 -15.64 -4.60
CA LYS A 327 -26.80 -15.34 -5.97
C LYS A 327 -25.77 -14.45 -6.61
N LEU A 328 -25.16 -14.93 -7.67
CA LEU A 328 -24.31 -14.09 -8.51
C LEU A 328 -25.24 -13.27 -9.44
N THR A 329 -25.09 -11.96 -9.41
CA THR A 329 -25.66 -11.08 -10.43
C THR A 329 -24.52 -10.60 -11.31
N THR A 330 -24.57 -10.92 -12.59
CA THR A 330 -23.70 -10.33 -13.62
C THR A 330 -24.47 -9.17 -14.21
N ASP A 331 -24.15 -7.96 -13.80
CA ASP A 331 -24.62 -6.72 -14.45
C ASP A 331 -23.54 -6.24 -15.42
#